data_e6b7dd361fd8e72a308c79e687118f13
#
_entry.id   e6b7dd361fd8e72a308c79e687118f13
#
_cell.length_a   1.000
_cell.length_b   1.000
_cell.length_c   1.000
_cell.angle_alpha   90.00
_cell.angle_beta   90.00
_cell.angle_gamma   90.00
#
_symmetry.space_group_name_H-M   'P 1'
#
loop_
_entity.id
_entity.type
_entity.pdbx_description
1 polymer ?
#
loop_
_entity_poly.entity_id
_entity_poly.type
_entity_poly.pdbx_seq_one_letter_code
_entity_poly.pdbx_strand_id
1 'polypeptide(L)'
;MSLAIKLRNLLESGIHRIGEIEIQTIAYNHRYVIFHHADSGLFTIPDFGGLELHEGPADARDISTYADDGTYRFTKGQVNLKRGWVMTLENEDDLRRALDQFYPACVGLFIAQQGGVLEIETLRDKLNRQTGMYRFARSISDAGAQKLIQEVCGPAHQCAKKILWKLDPATPLDDSEASRFNGIPGDLPENEAIPLLCREACNHFVAECRKAAKAEFEAKSAATDT
;
A
#
# COMPACT_ATOMS: atom_id res chain seq x y z
N MET A 1 24.43 0.83 5.91
CA MET A 1 23.74 2.14 5.86
C MET A 1 22.32 1.95 6.34
N SER A 2 21.85 2.74 7.31
CA SER A 2 20.49 2.62 7.87
C SER A 2 19.40 3.00 6.84
N LEU A 3 18.15 2.51 7.06
CA LEU A 3 17.03 2.89 6.20
C LEU A 3 16.74 4.40 6.27
N ALA A 4 16.94 5.04 7.43
CA ALA A 4 16.77 6.48 7.59
C ALA A 4 17.71 7.27 6.67
N ILE A 5 19.01 6.90 6.61
CA ILE A 5 19.97 7.53 5.70
C ILE A 5 19.58 7.30 4.23
N LYS A 6 19.11 6.10 3.88
CA LYS A 6 18.66 5.83 2.50
C LYS A 6 17.42 6.66 2.14
N LEU A 7 16.48 6.82 3.09
CA LEU A 7 15.32 7.69 2.90
C LEU A 7 15.73 9.13 2.65
N ARG A 8 16.66 9.68 3.45
CA ARG A 8 17.21 11.02 3.22
C ARG A 8 17.74 11.18 1.79
N ASN A 9 18.59 10.24 1.33
CA ASN A 9 19.15 10.31 -0.02
C ASN A 9 18.06 10.28 -1.11
N LEU A 10 16.96 9.53 -0.90
CA LEU A 10 15.82 9.52 -1.82
C LEU A 10 15.13 10.90 -1.86
N LEU A 11 14.92 11.54 -0.70
CA LEU A 11 14.34 12.88 -0.64
C LEU A 11 15.25 13.92 -1.30
N GLU A 12 16.55 13.84 -1.08
CA GLU A 12 17.55 14.71 -1.72
C GLU A 12 17.62 14.51 -3.24
N SER A 13 17.24 13.34 -3.75
CA SER A 13 17.15 13.07 -5.20
C SER A 13 15.85 13.56 -5.87
N GLY A 14 14.95 14.19 -5.11
CA GLY A 14 13.71 14.78 -5.62
C GLY A 14 12.45 13.99 -5.31
N ILE A 15 12.56 12.84 -4.65
CA ILE A 15 11.37 12.13 -4.18
C ILE A 15 10.74 12.93 -3.02
N HIS A 16 9.46 13.23 -3.16
CA HIS A 16 8.72 13.99 -2.15
C HIS A 16 7.38 13.36 -1.79
N ARG A 17 7.04 12.18 -2.36
CA ARG A 17 5.74 11.54 -2.14
C ARG A 17 5.83 10.03 -1.94
N ILE A 18 5.00 9.50 -1.06
CA ILE A 18 4.82 8.06 -0.83
C ILE A 18 3.32 7.78 -0.69
N GLY A 19 2.72 7.10 -1.67
CA GLY A 19 1.27 6.91 -1.71
C GLY A 19 0.53 8.25 -1.68
N GLU A 20 -0.35 8.43 -0.68
CA GLU A 20 -1.10 9.69 -0.50
C GLU A 20 -0.37 10.73 0.38
N ILE A 21 0.84 10.41 0.88
CA ILE A 21 1.62 11.27 1.77
C ILE A 21 2.61 12.10 0.96
N GLU A 22 2.52 13.41 1.08
CA GLU A 22 3.54 14.34 0.63
C GLU A 22 4.53 14.64 1.77
N ILE A 23 5.81 14.81 1.41
CA ILE A 23 6.90 15.02 2.34
C ILE A 23 7.62 16.30 1.95
N GLN A 24 7.71 17.24 2.86
CA GLN A 24 8.49 18.46 2.69
C GLN A 24 9.62 18.51 3.72
N THR A 25 10.82 18.88 3.26
CA THR A 25 11.99 19.05 4.12
C THR A 25 12.15 20.51 4.51
N ILE A 26 12.27 20.80 5.81
CA ILE A 26 12.60 22.12 6.31
C ILE A 26 14.13 22.22 6.40
N ALA A 27 14.73 22.86 5.40
CA ALA A 27 16.18 22.82 5.15
C ALA A 27 17.06 23.31 6.31
N TYR A 28 16.61 24.31 7.09
CA TYR A 28 17.50 24.95 8.10
C TYR A 28 17.66 24.13 9.39
N ASN A 29 16.80 23.13 9.66
CA ASN A 29 16.86 22.32 10.88
C ASN A 29 16.68 20.82 10.67
N HIS A 30 16.73 20.34 9.42
CA HIS A 30 16.53 18.94 9.05
C HIS A 30 15.25 18.30 9.58
N ARG A 31 14.20 19.10 9.75
CA ARG A 31 12.87 18.65 10.10
C ARG A 31 12.08 18.29 8.85
N TYR A 32 11.06 17.47 9.04
CA TYR A 32 10.14 17.04 7.99
C TYR A 32 8.72 17.44 8.35
N VAL A 33 7.97 17.80 7.32
CA VAL A 33 6.52 17.99 7.42
C VAL A 33 5.89 16.99 6.45
N ILE A 34 4.95 16.19 6.94
CA ILE A 34 4.16 15.28 6.12
C ILE A 34 2.68 15.61 6.23
N PHE A 35 1.95 15.41 5.15
CA PHE A 35 0.53 15.71 5.04
C PHE A 35 -0.10 14.92 3.88
N HIS A 36 -1.43 14.90 3.80
CA HIS A 36 -2.09 14.30 2.66
C HIS A 36 -1.89 15.17 1.41
N HIS A 37 -1.49 14.58 0.29
CA HIS A 37 -1.16 15.33 -0.94
C HIS A 37 -2.30 16.22 -1.45
N ALA A 38 -3.57 15.82 -1.24
CA ALA A 38 -4.72 16.63 -1.65
C ALA A 38 -4.89 17.91 -0.83
N ASP A 39 -4.19 18.03 0.31
CA ASP A 39 -4.15 19.23 1.14
C ASP A 39 -3.00 20.16 0.75
N SER A 40 -2.21 19.80 -0.27
CA SER A 40 -1.16 20.64 -0.84
C SER A 40 -1.73 21.97 -1.29
N GLY A 41 -1.14 23.07 -0.84
CA GLY A 41 -1.61 24.43 -1.16
C GLY A 41 -2.69 24.98 -0.23
N LEU A 42 -3.20 24.23 0.74
CA LEU A 42 -4.12 24.72 1.76
C LEU A 42 -3.42 25.47 2.91
N PHE A 43 -2.11 25.36 3.01
CA PHE A 43 -1.30 25.97 4.07
C PHE A 43 0.09 26.37 3.56
N THR A 44 0.81 27.10 4.40
CA THR A 44 2.22 27.45 4.18
C THR A 44 3.02 27.15 5.46
N ILE A 45 4.25 26.68 5.32
CA ILE A 45 5.11 26.46 6.49
C ILE A 45 5.71 27.81 6.92
N PRO A 46 5.59 28.21 8.20
CA PRO A 46 5.08 27.43 9.35
C PRO A 46 3.59 27.62 9.69
N ASP A 47 2.80 28.34 8.88
CA ASP A 47 1.38 28.53 9.12
C ASP A 47 0.60 27.37 8.49
N PHE A 48 0.16 26.43 9.32
CA PHE A 48 -0.56 25.23 8.88
C PHE A 48 -2.08 25.45 8.65
N GLY A 49 -2.54 26.69 8.67
CA GLY A 49 -3.94 27.03 8.42
C GLY A 49 -4.89 26.37 9.43
N GLY A 50 -5.96 25.76 8.92
CA GLY A 50 -6.96 25.03 9.74
C GLY A 50 -6.71 23.53 9.88
N LEU A 51 -5.52 23.02 9.48
CA LEU A 51 -5.21 21.60 9.57
C LEU A 51 -4.95 21.17 11.01
N GLU A 52 -5.31 19.91 11.33
CA GLU A 52 -5.01 19.29 12.62
C GLU A 52 -3.50 19.04 12.74
N LEU A 53 -2.83 19.74 13.67
CA LEU A 53 -1.39 19.66 13.86
C LEU A 53 -1.04 18.48 14.78
N HIS A 54 -0.12 17.65 14.31
CA HIS A 54 0.48 16.53 15.05
C HIS A 54 2.00 16.72 15.18
N GLU A 55 2.54 16.35 16.34
CA GLU A 55 3.97 16.43 16.62
C GLU A 55 4.53 15.03 16.90
N GLY A 56 5.47 14.61 16.03
CA GLY A 56 6.09 13.28 16.14
C GLY A 56 5.27 12.14 15.53
N PRO A 57 5.86 10.93 15.43
CA PRO A 57 5.29 9.82 14.68
C PRO A 57 4.18 9.04 15.42
N ALA A 58 3.87 9.37 16.68
CA ALA A 58 2.94 8.58 17.51
C ALA A 58 1.52 8.55 16.92
N ASP A 59 1.03 9.69 16.46
CA ASP A 59 -0.33 9.87 15.97
C ASP A 59 -0.55 9.28 14.56
N ALA A 60 0.54 8.98 13.85
CA ALA A 60 0.48 8.40 12.49
C ALA A 60 -0.36 7.11 12.43
N ARG A 61 -0.38 6.34 13.52
CA ARG A 61 -1.17 5.11 13.63
C ARG A 61 -2.66 5.41 13.55
N ASP A 62 -3.14 6.37 14.33
CA ASP A 62 -4.56 6.69 14.43
C ASP A 62 -5.04 7.33 13.13
N ILE A 63 -4.29 8.32 12.60
CA ILE A 63 -4.59 8.93 11.30
C ILE A 63 -4.67 7.86 10.20
N SER A 64 -3.72 6.93 10.14
CA SER A 64 -3.68 5.88 9.11
C SER A 64 -4.77 4.81 9.23
N THR A 65 -5.48 4.77 10.35
CA THR A 65 -6.50 3.76 10.66
C THR A 65 -7.86 4.10 10.07
N TYR A 66 -8.13 5.38 9.85
CA TYR A 66 -9.41 5.86 9.36
C TYR A 66 -9.29 6.41 7.93
N ALA A 67 -10.36 6.22 7.17
CA ALA A 67 -10.57 6.83 5.87
C ALA A 67 -11.06 8.28 6.02
N ASP A 68 -11.08 9.01 4.91
CA ASP A 68 -11.53 10.40 4.86
C ASP A 68 -13.00 10.57 5.31
N ASP A 69 -13.83 9.55 5.09
CA ASP A 69 -15.22 9.48 5.56
C ASP A 69 -15.38 9.03 7.02
N GLY A 70 -14.28 8.81 7.74
CA GLY A 70 -14.25 8.34 9.12
C GLY A 70 -14.45 6.85 9.31
N THR A 71 -14.56 6.06 8.24
CA THR A 71 -14.67 4.61 8.33
C THR A 71 -13.30 3.95 8.57
N TYR A 72 -13.33 2.71 9.10
CA TYR A 72 -12.11 1.93 9.33
C TYR A 72 -11.49 1.47 8.01
N ARG A 73 -10.20 1.72 7.83
CA ARG A 73 -9.43 1.25 6.68
C ARG A 73 -9.00 -0.21 6.86
N PHE A 74 -9.59 -1.12 6.11
CA PHE A 74 -9.24 -2.54 6.16
C PHE A 74 -7.81 -2.83 5.70
N THR A 75 -7.32 -2.04 4.76
CA THR A 75 -5.95 -2.16 4.29
C THR A 75 -5.27 -0.79 4.21
N LYS A 76 -4.01 -0.74 4.64
CA LYS A 76 -3.19 0.47 4.52
C LYS A 76 -2.84 0.86 3.07
N GLY A 77 -3.21 0.05 2.10
CA GLY A 77 -2.97 0.32 0.68
C GLY A 77 -4.13 0.99 -0.05
N GLN A 78 -5.24 1.31 0.61
CA GLN A 78 -6.36 2.02 -0.02
C GLN A 78 -6.07 3.51 -0.17
N VAL A 79 -6.52 4.11 -1.30
CA VAL A 79 -6.44 5.54 -1.61
C VAL A 79 -7.62 6.30 -0.99
N ASN A 80 -7.76 6.23 0.29
CA ASN A 80 -8.81 6.89 1.05
C ASN A 80 -8.32 7.36 2.43
N LEU A 81 -7.05 7.75 2.51
CA LEU A 81 -6.48 8.25 3.76
C LEU A 81 -7.20 9.53 4.20
N LYS A 82 -7.47 9.66 5.50
CA LYS A 82 -8.01 10.88 6.12
C LYS A 82 -7.20 12.11 5.69
N ARG A 83 -7.89 13.20 5.40
CA ARG A 83 -7.34 14.52 5.06
C ARG A 83 -7.41 15.47 6.25
N GLY A 84 -6.95 16.69 6.04
CA GLY A 84 -7.09 17.77 7.02
C GLY A 84 -6.11 17.70 8.19
N TRP A 85 -4.98 17.04 8.03
CA TRP A 85 -3.93 16.91 9.05
C TRP A 85 -2.55 17.27 8.49
N VAL A 86 -1.67 17.68 9.39
CA VAL A 86 -0.25 17.90 9.12
C VAL A 86 0.57 17.35 10.29
N MET A 87 1.71 16.74 10.01
CA MET A 87 2.59 16.18 11.04
C MET A 87 4.00 16.70 10.90
N THR A 88 4.56 17.22 11.99
CA THR A 88 5.96 17.67 12.08
C THR A 88 6.82 16.59 12.71
N LEU A 89 8.00 16.33 12.11
CA LEU A 89 8.91 15.26 12.49
C LEU A 89 10.33 15.80 12.62
N GLU A 90 11.00 15.44 13.70
CA GLU A 90 12.28 16.05 14.09
C GLU A 90 13.48 15.55 13.28
N ASN A 91 13.38 14.32 12.74
CA ASN A 91 14.50 13.66 12.06
C ASN A 91 14.00 12.51 11.15
N GLU A 92 14.94 11.89 10.41
CA GLU A 92 14.64 10.82 9.46
C GLU A 92 14.11 9.53 10.11
N ASP A 93 14.50 9.25 11.36
CA ASP A 93 13.97 8.08 12.07
C ASP A 93 12.51 8.27 12.44
N ASP A 94 12.11 9.48 12.84
CA ASP A 94 10.72 9.82 13.09
C ASP A 94 9.91 9.79 11.79
N LEU A 95 10.44 10.36 10.71
CA LEU A 95 9.82 10.29 9.39
C LEU A 95 9.60 8.84 8.97
N ARG A 96 10.63 7.99 9.05
CA ARG A 96 10.51 6.57 8.72
C ARG A 96 9.47 5.87 9.57
N ARG A 97 9.44 6.14 10.89
CA ARG A 97 8.44 5.53 11.80
C ARG A 97 7.02 5.95 11.45
N ALA A 98 6.79 7.22 11.14
CA ALA A 98 5.48 7.70 10.69
C ALA A 98 5.07 7.02 9.39
N LEU A 99 5.93 7.00 8.37
CA LEU A 99 5.68 6.35 7.09
C LEU A 99 5.37 4.86 7.22
N ASP A 100 6.06 4.14 8.13
CA ASP A 100 5.79 2.73 8.41
C ASP A 100 4.42 2.49 9.07
N GLN A 101 3.84 3.49 9.77
CA GLN A 101 2.46 3.42 10.26
C GLN A 101 1.45 3.59 9.12
N PHE A 102 1.69 4.54 8.22
CA PHE A 102 0.83 4.78 7.06
C PHE A 102 0.92 3.64 6.04
N TYR A 103 2.13 3.27 5.66
CA TYR A 103 2.41 2.27 4.61
C TYR A 103 3.54 1.33 5.07
N PRO A 104 3.19 0.23 5.75
CA PRO A 104 4.17 -0.66 6.36
C PRO A 104 5.28 -1.12 5.40
N ALA A 105 6.52 -0.91 5.80
CA ALA A 105 7.74 -1.28 5.09
C ALA A 105 7.94 -0.63 3.70
N CYS A 106 7.19 0.42 3.33
CA CYS A 106 7.20 1.01 1.98
C CYS A 106 8.62 1.41 1.52
N VAL A 107 9.37 2.11 2.35
CA VAL A 107 10.76 2.53 2.03
C VAL A 107 11.68 1.32 1.88
N GLY A 108 11.59 0.36 2.78
CA GLY A 108 12.41 -0.86 2.74
C GLY A 108 12.14 -1.72 1.51
N LEU A 109 10.88 -1.90 1.14
CA LEU A 109 10.47 -2.64 -0.06
C LEU A 109 10.96 -1.96 -1.33
N PHE A 110 10.83 -0.64 -1.44
CA PHE A 110 11.33 0.11 -2.58
C PHE A 110 12.86 -0.03 -2.74
N ILE A 111 13.60 0.16 -1.65
CA ILE A 111 15.06 0.01 -1.67
C ILE A 111 15.48 -1.41 -2.04
N ALA A 112 14.77 -2.43 -1.54
CA ALA A 112 15.04 -3.82 -1.88
C ALA A 112 14.75 -4.11 -3.37
N GLN A 113 13.69 -3.52 -3.92
CA GLN A 113 13.37 -3.60 -5.34
C GLN A 113 14.46 -2.96 -6.20
N GLN A 114 14.87 -1.73 -5.87
CA GLN A 114 15.95 -1.04 -6.58
C GLN A 114 17.29 -1.82 -6.55
N GLY A 115 17.55 -2.49 -5.43
CA GLY A 115 18.73 -3.33 -5.25
C GLY A 115 18.63 -4.73 -5.87
N GLY A 116 17.51 -5.09 -6.47
CA GLY A 116 17.29 -6.42 -7.05
C GLY A 116 17.23 -7.56 -6.02
N VAL A 117 16.98 -7.26 -4.75
CA VAL A 117 16.97 -8.24 -3.65
C VAL A 117 15.59 -8.42 -3.02
N LEU A 118 14.55 -7.85 -3.64
CA LEU A 118 13.18 -8.00 -3.16
C LEU A 118 12.69 -9.43 -3.45
N GLU A 119 12.40 -10.18 -2.41
CA GLU A 119 11.74 -11.48 -2.52
C GLU A 119 10.25 -11.29 -2.81
N ILE A 120 9.77 -11.90 -3.88
CA ILE A 120 8.37 -11.85 -4.33
C ILE A 120 7.79 -13.26 -4.21
N GLU A 121 6.66 -13.38 -3.52
CA GLU A 121 5.93 -14.63 -3.41
C GLU A 121 4.85 -14.77 -4.49
N THR A 122 4.59 -16.01 -4.93
CA THR A 122 3.42 -16.29 -5.75
C THR A 122 2.13 -16.29 -4.91
N LEU A 123 0.98 -16.07 -5.55
CA LEU A 123 -0.30 -16.23 -4.86
C LEU A 123 -0.48 -17.67 -4.37
N ARG A 124 -0.10 -18.66 -5.17
CA ARG A 124 -0.23 -20.08 -4.80
C ARG A 124 0.60 -20.42 -3.56
N ASP A 125 1.85 -19.93 -3.46
CA ASP A 125 2.67 -20.11 -2.27
C ASP A 125 2.02 -19.46 -1.03
N LYS A 126 1.50 -18.24 -1.18
CA LYS A 126 0.79 -17.54 -0.10
C LYS A 126 -0.45 -18.32 0.36
N LEU A 127 -1.27 -18.82 -0.57
CA LEU A 127 -2.49 -19.57 -0.25
C LEU A 127 -2.17 -20.95 0.36
N ASN A 128 -1.13 -21.62 -0.11
CA ASN A 128 -0.73 -22.94 0.40
C ASN A 128 -0.27 -22.90 1.86
N ARG A 129 0.28 -21.78 2.32
CA ARG A 129 0.68 -21.58 3.72
C ARG A 129 -0.47 -21.25 4.67
N GLN A 130 -1.68 -21.01 4.14
CA GLN A 130 -2.83 -20.69 4.99
C GLN A 130 -3.25 -21.90 5.83
N THR A 131 -3.58 -21.66 7.08
CA THR A 131 -4.01 -22.66 8.07
C THR A 131 -5.42 -22.36 8.57
N GLY A 132 -5.96 -23.25 9.38
CA GLY A 132 -7.29 -23.09 9.99
C GLY A 132 -8.37 -22.88 8.94
N MET A 133 -9.25 -21.91 9.19
CA MET A 133 -10.36 -21.60 8.29
C MET A 133 -9.91 -21.02 6.94
N TYR A 134 -8.74 -20.40 6.86
CA TYR A 134 -8.21 -19.81 5.63
C TYR A 134 -7.62 -20.84 4.67
N ARG A 135 -7.40 -22.08 5.12
CA ARG A 135 -6.89 -23.17 4.25
C ARG A 135 -7.74 -23.40 3.00
N PHE A 136 -9.05 -23.09 3.06
CA PHE A 136 -9.94 -23.21 1.91
C PHE A 136 -9.58 -22.25 0.76
N ALA A 137 -8.91 -21.14 1.04
CA ALA A 137 -8.50 -20.20 0.01
C ALA A 137 -7.61 -20.84 -1.07
N ARG A 138 -6.84 -21.89 -0.73
CA ARG A 138 -5.96 -22.59 -1.67
C ARG A 138 -6.71 -23.31 -2.81
N SER A 139 -8.00 -23.62 -2.61
CA SER A 139 -8.81 -24.34 -3.60
C SER A 139 -9.50 -23.40 -4.63
N ILE A 140 -9.28 -22.08 -4.53
CA ILE A 140 -9.78 -21.16 -5.55
C ILE A 140 -9.20 -21.51 -6.91
N SER A 141 -10.04 -21.49 -7.95
CA SER A 141 -9.59 -21.68 -9.33
C SER A 141 -8.73 -20.52 -9.81
N ASP A 142 -7.92 -20.73 -10.87
CA ASP A 142 -7.12 -19.66 -11.45
C ASP A 142 -8.00 -18.55 -12.01
N ALA A 143 -9.11 -18.92 -12.67
CA ALA A 143 -10.08 -17.95 -13.16
C ALA A 143 -10.73 -17.14 -12.02
N GLY A 144 -11.09 -17.79 -10.90
CA GLY A 144 -11.61 -17.12 -9.72
C GLY A 144 -10.59 -16.18 -9.09
N ALA A 145 -9.33 -16.57 -9.00
CA ALA A 145 -8.26 -15.74 -8.50
C ALA A 145 -8.01 -14.51 -9.40
N GLN A 146 -8.00 -14.70 -10.72
CA GLN A 146 -7.85 -13.64 -11.71
C GLN A 146 -8.97 -12.61 -11.59
N LYS A 147 -10.22 -13.08 -11.49
CA LYS A 147 -11.39 -12.22 -11.28
C LYS A 147 -11.27 -11.40 -9.99
N LEU A 148 -10.87 -12.04 -8.88
CA LEU A 148 -10.68 -11.34 -7.60
C LEU A 148 -9.58 -10.29 -7.64
N ILE A 149 -8.51 -10.47 -8.42
CA ILE A 149 -7.48 -9.44 -8.58
C ILE A 149 -8.09 -8.17 -9.14
N GLN A 150 -8.92 -8.29 -10.16
CA GLN A 150 -9.64 -7.15 -10.74
C GLN A 150 -10.62 -6.52 -9.75
N GLU A 151 -11.35 -7.35 -8.99
CA GLU A 151 -12.37 -6.90 -8.04
C GLU A 151 -11.82 -6.34 -6.73
N VAL A 152 -10.64 -6.75 -6.27
CA VAL A 152 -10.11 -6.40 -4.94
C VAL A 152 -8.87 -5.52 -5.02
N CYS A 153 -8.05 -5.67 -6.07
CA CYS A 153 -6.78 -4.97 -6.19
C CYS A 153 -6.78 -3.90 -7.29
N GLY A 154 -7.80 -3.88 -8.15
CA GLY A 154 -7.89 -2.94 -9.26
C GLY A 154 -8.25 -1.52 -8.83
N PRO A 155 -8.17 -0.56 -9.77
CA PRO A 155 -8.48 0.86 -9.52
C PRO A 155 -9.89 1.09 -8.99
N ALA A 156 -10.86 0.25 -9.38
CA ALA A 156 -12.25 0.34 -8.92
C ALA A 156 -12.40 0.13 -7.40
N HIS A 157 -11.46 -0.55 -6.77
CA HIS A 157 -11.44 -0.82 -5.33
C HIS A 157 -10.37 -0.05 -4.57
N GLN A 158 -9.77 0.95 -5.23
CA GLN A 158 -8.91 1.92 -4.59
C GLN A 158 -7.66 1.35 -3.90
N CYS A 159 -7.14 0.20 -4.34
CA CYS A 159 -5.85 -0.26 -3.85
C CYS A 159 -4.71 0.47 -4.58
N ALA A 160 -3.90 1.24 -3.86
CA ALA A 160 -2.78 2.01 -4.41
C ALA A 160 -1.51 1.17 -4.64
N LYS A 161 -1.52 -0.13 -4.33
CA LYS A 161 -0.31 -0.95 -4.42
C LYS A 161 -0.09 -1.51 -5.82
N LYS A 162 1.14 -1.35 -6.32
CA LYS A 162 1.62 -2.04 -7.52
C LYS A 162 1.85 -3.51 -7.19
N ILE A 163 1.12 -4.41 -7.87
CA ILE A 163 1.28 -5.85 -7.71
C ILE A 163 2.58 -6.28 -8.39
N LEU A 164 3.45 -7.00 -7.66
CA LEU A 164 4.68 -7.58 -8.18
C LEU A 164 4.62 -9.11 -8.24
N TRP A 165 3.71 -9.72 -7.46
CA TRP A 165 3.56 -11.18 -7.43
C TRP A 165 2.77 -11.71 -8.63
N LYS A 166 2.96 -12.99 -8.93
CA LYS A 166 2.28 -13.74 -9.98
C LYS A 166 1.28 -14.70 -9.37
N LEU A 167 0.40 -15.25 -10.19
CA LEU A 167 -0.53 -16.30 -9.74
C LEU A 167 0.25 -17.55 -9.28
N ASP A 168 1.07 -18.08 -10.16
CA ASP A 168 2.11 -19.08 -9.91
C ASP A 168 3.29 -18.87 -10.89
N PRO A 169 4.39 -19.63 -10.79
CA PRO A 169 5.52 -19.49 -11.71
C PRO A 169 5.18 -19.77 -13.17
N ALA A 170 4.22 -20.67 -13.43
CA ALA A 170 3.84 -21.11 -14.78
C ALA A 170 2.77 -20.23 -15.42
N THR A 171 1.89 -19.64 -14.58
CA THR A 171 0.77 -18.79 -15.02
C THR A 171 0.96 -17.37 -14.50
N PRO A 172 1.66 -16.51 -15.24
CA PRO A 172 1.80 -15.10 -14.87
C PRO A 172 0.42 -14.44 -14.89
N LEU A 173 0.26 -13.41 -14.05
CA LEU A 173 -0.87 -12.50 -14.18
C LEU A 173 -0.88 -11.91 -15.58
N ASP A 174 -2.07 -11.76 -16.15
CA ASP A 174 -2.23 -10.97 -17.36
C ASP A 174 -1.76 -9.53 -17.08
N ASP A 175 -0.67 -9.12 -17.71
CA ASP A 175 -0.02 -7.83 -17.51
C ASP A 175 -0.92 -6.65 -17.92
N SER A 176 -2.01 -6.91 -18.64
CA SER A 176 -2.83 -5.86 -19.24
C SER A 176 -3.59 -5.00 -18.25
N GLU A 177 -3.94 -5.50 -17.06
CA GLU A 177 -4.74 -4.75 -16.08
C GLU A 177 -4.07 -4.61 -14.70
N ALA A 178 -3.47 -5.65 -14.15
CA ALA A 178 -2.84 -5.59 -12.83
C ALA A 178 -1.52 -4.79 -12.83
N SER A 179 -0.82 -4.72 -13.97
CA SER A 179 0.42 -3.95 -14.12
C SER A 179 0.19 -2.45 -14.34
N ARG A 180 -1.03 -2.02 -14.66
CA ARG A 180 -1.37 -0.60 -14.90
C ARG A 180 -1.40 0.22 -13.61
N PHE A 181 -1.48 -0.42 -12.46
CA PHE A 181 -1.42 0.27 -11.19
C PHE A 181 0.05 0.49 -10.82
N ASN A 182 0.54 1.72 -10.97
CA ASN A 182 1.92 2.07 -10.66
C ASN A 182 2.19 2.27 -9.16
N GLY A 183 1.15 2.16 -8.32
CA GLY A 183 1.26 2.40 -6.87
C GLY A 183 1.45 3.88 -6.50
N ILE A 184 1.24 4.77 -7.47
CA ILE A 184 1.38 6.23 -7.28
C ILE A 184 0.03 6.85 -7.60
N PRO A 185 -0.68 7.40 -6.61
CA PRO A 185 -1.93 8.13 -6.86
C PRO A 185 -1.66 9.42 -7.65
N GLY A 186 -2.37 9.59 -8.77
CA GLY A 186 -2.25 10.77 -9.63
C GLY A 186 -1.16 10.64 -10.71
N ASP A 187 -0.99 11.68 -11.51
CA ASP A 187 -0.11 11.73 -12.68
C ASP A 187 1.35 12.14 -12.35
N LEU A 188 1.86 11.77 -11.17
CA LEU A 188 3.24 12.10 -10.80
C LEU A 188 4.24 11.26 -11.59
N PRO A 189 5.38 11.85 -11.99
CA PRO A 189 6.49 11.11 -12.54
C PRO A 189 7.01 10.04 -11.57
N GLU A 190 7.40 8.86 -12.08
CA GLU A 190 7.91 7.76 -11.25
C GLU A 190 9.15 8.11 -10.42
N ASN A 191 9.92 9.13 -10.82
CA ASN A 191 11.09 9.60 -10.11
C ASN A 191 10.78 10.60 -8.97
N GLU A 192 9.54 11.01 -8.79
CA GLU A 192 9.12 11.94 -7.74
C GLU A 192 8.39 11.25 -6.58
N ALA A 193 8.08 9.98 -6.73
CA ALA A 193 7.35 9.23 -5.72
C ALA A 193 7.91 7.82 -5.49
N ILE A 194 7.81 7.34 -4.24
CA ILE A 194 8.01 5.92 -3.93
C ILE A 194 6.69 5.17 -4.17
N PRO A 195 6.65 4.20 -5.09
CA PRO A 195 5.47 3.39 -5.31
C PRO A 195 5.19 2.48 -4.11
N LEU A 196 3.92 2.28 -3.79
CA LEU A 196 3.52 1.28 -2.81
C LEU A 196 3.57 -0.11 -3.45
N LEU A 197 4.48 -0.97 -2.97
CA LEU A 197 4.71 -2.28 -3.55
C LEU A 197 3.92 -3.38 -2.84
N CYS A 198 3.31 -4.27 -3.63
CA CYS A 198 2.65 -5.47 -3.15
C CYS A 198 3.48 -6.70 -3.55
N ARG A 199 4.38 -7.15 -2.68
CA ARG A 199 5.26 -8.31 -2.93
C ARG A 199 4.59 -9.67 -2.73
N GLU A 200 3.46 -9.68 -2.00
CA GLU A 200 2.65 -10.87 -1.71
C GLU A 200 1.18 -10.47 -1.54
N ALA A 201 0.25 -11.38 -1.78
CA ALA A 201 -1.16 -11.14 -1.56
C ALA A 201 -1.43 -10.80 -0.09
N CYS A 202 -2.15 -9.70 0.17
CA CYS A 202 -2.48 -9.26 1.52
C CYS A 202 -3.54 -10.17 2.18
N ASN A 203 -3.67 -10.08 3.50
CA ASN A 203 -4.64 -10.89 4.23
C ASN A 203 -6.10 -10.61 3.82
N HIS A 204 -6.43 -9.39 3.41
CA HIS A 204 -7.74 -9.06 2.88
C HIS A 204 -8.02 -9.86 1.61
N PHE A 205 -7.09 -9.84 0.64
CA PHE A 205 -7.22 -10.63 -0.59
C PHE A 205 -7.34 -12.14 -0.32
N VAL A 206 -6.57 -12.68 0.63
CA VAL A 206 -6.67 -14.09 1.05
C VAL A 206 -8.06 -14.41 1.62
N ALA A 207 -8.65 -13.48 2.38
CA ALA A 207 -10.00 -13.64 2.90
C ALA A 207 -11.06 -13.69 1.78
N GLU A 208 -10.91 -12.87 0.74
CA GLU A 208 -11.79 -12.91 -0.44
C GLU A 208 -11.56 -14.19 -1.27
N CYS A 209 -10.31 -14.66 -1.44
CA CYS A 209 -10.05 -15.97 -2.05
C CYS A 209 -10.78 -17.11 -1.31
N ARG A 210 -10.83 -17.08 0.02
CA ARG A 210 -11.56 -18.07 0.79
C ARG A 210 -13.07 -18.04 0.51
N LYS A 211 -13.67 -16.84 0.42
CA LYS A 211 -15.10 -16.69 0.12
C LYS A 211 -15.42 -17.22 -1.28
N ALA A 212 -14.61 -16.82 -2.28
CA ALA A 212 -14.79 -17.26 -3.65
C ALA A 212 -14.60 -18.78 -3.81
N ALA A 213 -13.57 -19.36 -3.20
CA ALA A 213 -13.36 -20.81 -3.23
C ALA A 213 -14.53 -21.59 -2.63
N LYS A 214 -15.15 -21.07 -1.57
CA LYS A 214 -16.35 -21.68 -0.99
C LYS A 214 -17.53 -21.62 -1.95
N ALA A 215 -17.77 -20.48 -2.59
CA ALA A 215 -18.83 -20.31 -3.58
C ALA A 215 -18.62 -21.23 -4.81
N GLU A 216 -17.38 -21.35 -5.31
CA GLU A 216 -17.04 -22.29 -6.39
C GLU A 216 -17.33 -23.75 -6.02
N PHE A 217 -17.04 -24.13 -4.77
CA PHE A 217 -17.32 -25.47 -4.28
C PHE A 217 -18.83 -25.76 -4.20
N GLU A 218 -19.61 -24.83 -3.66
CA GLU A 218 -21.08 -24.95 -3.55
C GLU A 218 -21.74 -25.04 -4.93
N ALA A 219 -21.28 -24.22 -5.89
CA ALA A 219 -21.77 -24.26 -7.27
C ALA A 219 -21.48 -25.60 -7.96
N LYS A 220 -20.29 -26.17 -7.75
CA LYS A 220 -19.94 -27.50 -8.31
C LYS A 220 -20.79 -28.62 -7.71
N SER A 221 -21.04 -28.59 -6.40
CA SER A 221 -21.85 -29.57 -5.71
C SER A 221 -23.29 -29.54 -6.22
N ALA A 222 -23.89 -28.37 -6.39
CA ALA A 222 -25.25 -28.21 -6.93
C ALA A 222 -25.38 -28.70 -8.38
N ALA A 223 -24.33 -28.57 -9.20
CA ALA A 223 -24.33 -29.04 -10.58
C ALA A 223 -24.17 -30.57 -10.71
N THR A 224 -23.69 -31.25 -9.66
CA THR A 224 -23.52 -32.72 -9.64
C THR A 224 -24.81 -33.45 -9.19
N ASP A 225 -25.69 -32.76 -8.48
CA ASP A 225 -26.94 -33.27 -7.94
C ASP A 225 -28.13 -33.13 -8.95
N THR A 226 -27.88 -32.63 -10.15
CA THR A 226 -28.86 -32.47 -11.25
C THR A 226 -28.59 -33.43 -12.38
#